data_d365616ac121f72b8c414e25df8ff953
#
_entry.id   d365616ac121f72b8c414e25df8ff953
#
_cell.length_a   1.000
_cell.length_b   1.000
_cell.length_c   1.000
_cell.angle_alpha   90.00
_cell.angle_beta   90.00
_cell.angle_gamma   90.00
#
_symmetry.space_group_name_H-M   'P 1'
#
loop_
_entity.id
_entity.type
_entity.pdbx_description
1 polymer ?
#
loop_
_entity_poly.entity_id
_entity_poly.type
_entity_poly.pdbx_seq_one_letter_code
_entity_poly.pdbx_strand_id
1 'polypeptide(L)'
;MNEKLKKEVNLLRRRVDCAMGRSLCDVLVKKATIADIANGRIVHDVDIAVDSGYIVDIGRHLKARALHVRQAREGIYVPGFIDSHVHIESSFLSPAGFSDLVLPFGTTTAVVDPHEIANVAGQTGLDCML
;
A
#
# COMPACT_ATOMS: atom_id res chain seq x y z
N MET A 1 -10.87 -27.81 4.76
CA MET A 1 -10.21 -26.50 4.59
C MET A 1 -11.27 -25.41 4.79
N ASN A 2 -11.06 -24.51 5.73
CA ASN A 2 -11.97 -23.42 6.09
C ASN A 2 -12.17 -22.48 4.86
N GLU A 3 -13.37 -21.90 4.70
CA GLU A 3 -13.72 -20.98 3.60
C GLU A 3 -12.76 -19.78 3.50
N LYS A 4 -12.34 -19.22 4.64
CA LYS A 4 -11.35 -18.14 4.71
C LYS A 4 -10.02 -18.55 4.06
N LEU A 5 -9.52 -19.73 4.42
CA LEU A 5 -8.27 -20.26 3.87
C LEU A 5 -8.37 -20.57 2.37
N LYS A 6 -9.51 -21.08 1.90
CA LYS A 6 -9.74 -21.27 0.46
C LYS A 6 -9.69 -19.95 -0.30
N LYS A 7 -10.29 -18.89 0.24
CA LYS A 7 -10.28 -17.54 -0.37
C LYS A 7 -8.85 -17.00 -0.45
N GLU A 8 -8.08 -17.12 0.62
CA GLU A 8 -6.67 -16.67 0.66
C GLU A 8 -5.80 -17.43 -0.36
N VAL A 9 -5.94 -18.76 -0.44
CA VAL A 9 -5.23 -19.60 -1.43
C VAL A 9 -5.58 -19.18 -2.85
N ASN A 10 -6.85 -18.91 -3.15
CA ASN A 10 -7.27 -18.49 -4.49
C ASN A 10 -6.69 -17.11 -4.85
N LEU A 11 -6.64 -16.17 -3.90
CA LEU A 11 -6.00 -14.85 -4.11
C LEU A 11 -4.51 -15.00 -4.39
N LEU A 12 -3.81 -15.84 -3.63
CA LEU A 12 -2.38 -16.10 -3.86
C LEU A 12 -2.14 -16.73 -5.24
N ARG A 13 -2.93 -17.72 -5.63
CA ARG A 13 -2.85 -18.33 -6.98
C ARG A 13 -3.04 -17.28 -8.06
N ARG A 14 -4.08 -16.44 -7.94
CA ARG A 14 -4.35 -15.36 -8.88
C ARG A 14 -3.13 -14.41 -9.01
N ARG A 15 -2.52 -13.99 -7.90
CA ARG A 15 -1.34 -13.12 -7.91
C ARG A 15 -0.14 -13.77 -8.62
N VAL A 16 0.09 -15.05 -8.37
CA VAL A 16 1.14 -15.81 -9.08
C VAL A 16 0.84 -15.88 -10.57
N ASP A 17 -0.40 -16.16 -10.97
CA ASP A 17 -0.80 -16.22 -12.37
C ASP A 17 -0.67 -14.85 -13.05
N CYS A 18 -0.97 -13.76 -12.36
CA CYS A 18 -0.74 -12.39 -12.83
C CYS A 18 0.75 -12.13 -13.08
N ALA A 19 1.62 -12.38 -12.10
CA ALA A 19 3.07 -12.19 -12.23
C ALA A 19 3.65 -13.02 -13.38
N MET A 20 3.16 -14.24 -13.56
CA MET A 20 3.59 -15.13 -14.65
C MET A 20 2.97 -14.80 -16.02
N GLY A 21 2.11 -13.79 -16.12
CA GLY A 21 1.41 -13.40 -17.34
C GLY A 21 0.31 -14.38 -17.81
N ARG A 22 -0.14 -15.28 -16.94
CA ARG A 22 -1.20 -16.25 -17.22
C ARG A 22 -2.60 -15.64 -17.10
N SER A 23 -2.74 -14.63 -16.25
CA SER A 23 -3.96 -13.83 -16.10
C SER A 23 -3.65 -12.35 -16.19
N LEU A 24 -4.69 -11.52 -16.38
CA LEU A 24 -4.53 -10.06 -16.37
C LEU A 24 -4.49 -9.55 -14.93
N CYS A 25 -3.47 -8.75 -14.61
CA CYS A 25 -3.42 -7.95 -13.40
C CYS A 25 -4.41 -6.78 -13.50
N ASP A 26 -4.67 -6.11 -12.39
CA ASP A 26 -5.48 -4.89 -12.40
C ASP A 26 -4.74 -3.74 -13.08
N VAL A 27 -3.49 -3.50 -12.70
CA VAL A 27 -2.67 -2.36 -13.19
C VAL A 27 -1.24 -2.81 -13.49
N LEU A 28 -0.69 -2.23 -14.57
CA LEU A 28 0.73 -2.31 -14.91
C LEU A 28 1.27 -0.89 -15.10
N VAL A 29 2.14 -0.45 -14.22
CA VAL A 29 2.88 0.82 -14.35
C VAL A 29 4.17 0.55 -15.10
N LYS A 30 4.39 1.25 -16.21
CA LYS A 30 5.54 1.07 -17.11
C LYS A 30 6.60 2.13 -16.88
N LYS A 31 7.87 1.73 -16.98
CA LYS A 31 9.03 2.63 -16.98
C LYS A 31 9.16 3.49 -15.73
N ALA A 32 8.85 2.93 -14.56
CA ALA A 32 9.03 3.62 -13.29
C ALA A 32 10.51 3.70 -12.89
N THR A 33 10.85 4.75 -12.16
CA THR A 33 12.06 4.83 -11.34
C THR A 33 11.68 4.53 -9.91
N ILE A 34 12.28 3.54 -9.27
CA ILE A 34 11.96 3.12 -7.91
C ILE A 34 13.12 3.29 -6.95
N ALA A 35 12.84 3.51 -5.68
CA ALA A 35 13.79 3.29 -4.60
C ALA A 35 13.70 1.82 -4.17
N ASP A 36 14.74 1.06 -4.47
CA ASP A 36 14.92 -0.32 -3.99
C ASP A 36 15.47 -0.25 -2.55
N ILE A 37 14.54 -0.17 -1.61
CA ILE A 37 14.85 0.04 -0.18
C ILE A 37 15.69 -1.10 0.38
N ALA A 38 15.44 -2.33 -0.07
CA ALA A 38 16.14 -3.52 0.42
C ALA A 38 17.62 -3.50 0.06
N ASN A 39 17.98 -2.90 -1.07
CA ASN A 39 19.36 -2.84 -1.58
C ASN A 39 19.95 -1.41 -1.54
N GLY A 40 19.23 -0.42 -1.01
CA GLY A 40 19.69 0.95 -0.85
C GLY A 40 20.08 1.65 -2.16
N ARG A 41 19.34 1.42 -3.24
CA ARG A 41 19.66 1.94 -4.58
C ARG A 41 18.44 2.46 -5.34
N ILE A 42 18.67 3.35 -6.29
CA ILE A 42 17.65 3.76 -7.25
C ILE A 42 17.74 2.87 -8.49
N VAL A 43 16.60 2.35 -8.92
CA VAL A 43 16.50 1.51 -10.11
C VAL A 43 15.58 2.18 -11.13
N HIS A 44 16.08 2.37 -12.35
CA HIS A 44 15.36 3.02 -13.44
C HIS A 44 14.76 2.00 -14.39
N ASP A 45 13.73 2.43 -15.11
CA ASP A 45 13.12 1.70 -16.22
C ASP A 45 12.62 0.30 -15.81
N VAL A 46 11.86 0.26 -14.71
CA VAL A 46 11.19 -0.94 -14.25
C VAL A 46 9.68 -0.83 -14.42
N ASP A 47 9.05 -1.96 -14.61
CA ASP A 47 7.60 -2.10 -14.61
C ASP A 47 7.14 -2.58 -13.22
N ILE A 48 5.95 -2.14 -12.79
CA ILE A 48 5.33 -2.53 -11.53
C ILE A 48 3.96 -3.14 -11.84
N ALA A 49 3.77 -4.41 -11.55
CA ALA A 49 2.49 -5.10 -11.71
C ALA A 49 1.74 -5.15 -10.38
N VAL A 50 0.46 -4.78 -10.40
CA VAL A 50 -0.42 -4.72 -9.23
C VAL A 50 -1.68 -5.52 -9.49
N ASP A 51 -2.06 -6.37 -8.54
CA ASP A 51 -3.32 -7.12 -8.54
C ASP A 51 -3.93 -7.18 -7.15
N SER A 52 -5.24 -6.91 -7.05
CA SER A 52 -6.00 -7.00 -5.80
C SER A 52 -5.36 -6.21 -4.65
N GLY A 53 -4.85 -4.99 -4.94
CA GLY A 53 -4.21 -4.10 -3.97
C GLY A 53 -2.78 -4.49 -3.57
N TYR A 54 -2.16 -5.46 -4.25
CA TYR A 54 -0.79 -5.91 -3.97
C TYR A 54 0.12 -5.74 -5.18
N ILE A 55 1.36 -5.34 -4.94
CA ILE A 55 2.42 -5.44 -5.93
C ILE A 55 2.75 -6.92 -6.09
N VAL A 56 2.56 -7.46 -7.30
CA VAL A 56 2.76 -8.87 -7.60
C VAL A 56 4.08 -9.14 -8.31
N ASP A 57 4.63 -8.12 -8.98
CA ASP A 57 5.95 -8.22 -9.61
C ASP A 57 6.54 -6.81 -9.84
N ILE A 58 7.86 -6.70 -9.75
CA ILE A 58 8.63 -5.49 -10.10
C ILE A 58 9.86 -5.93 -10.87
N GLY A 59 10.09 -5.37 -12.05
CA GLY A 59 11.26 -5.67 -12.83
C GLY A 59 11.23 -5.10 -14.23
N ARG A 60 12.29 -5.36 -14.99
CA ARG A 60 12.34 -5.01 -16.42
C ARG A 60 11.70 -6.12 -17.25
N HIS A 61 10.93 -5.73 -18.26
CA HIS A 61 10.33 -6.67 -19.22
C HIS A 61 9.46 -7.75 -18.56
N LEU A 62 8.58 -7.34 -17.65
CA LEU A 62 7.67 -8.27 -16.96
C LEU A 62 6.82 -9.04 -17.97
N LYS A 63 6.53 -10.31 -17.66
CA LYS A 63 5.55 -11.12 -18.40
C LYS A 63 4.11 -10.70 -18.09
N ALA A 64 3.90 -9.96 -17.00
CA ALA A 64 2.59 -9.49 -16.54
C ALA A 64 1.90 -8.66 -17.64
N ARG A 65 0.60 -8.90 -17.78
CA ARG A 65 -0.32 -8.10 -18.60
C ARG A 65 -1.41 -7.56 -17.69
N ALA A 66 -2.00 -6.44 -18.00
CA ALA A 66 -2.97 -5.80 -17.12
C ALA A 66 -4.19 -5.26 -17.84
N LEU A 67 -5.29 -5.10 -17.09
CA LEU A 67 -6.50 -4.41 -17.56
C LEU A 67 -6.21 -2.93 -17.83
N HIS A 68 -5.40 -2.30 -16.96
CA HIS A 68 -5.01 -0.90 -17.07
C HIS A 68 -3.49 -0.78 -17.16
N VAL A 69 -2.99 -0.19 -18.25
CA VAL A 69 -1.58 0.12 -18.40
C VAL A 69 -1.37 1.62 -18.24
N ARG A 70 -0.43 2.02 -17.37
CA ARG A 70 -0.08 3.41 -17.09
C ARG A 70 1.40 3.63 -17.34
N GLN A 71 1.77 4.75 -17.95
CA GLN A 71 3.14 5.21 -17.93
C GLN A 71 3.43 5.83 -16.56
N ALA A 72 4.60 5.53 -16.02
CA ALA A 72 5.03 6.16 -14.77
C ALA A 72 5.14 7.68 -14.97
N ARG A 73 4.76 8.44 -13.94
CA ARG A 73 5.03 9.88 -13.90
C ARG A 73 6.49 10.11 -13.56
N GLU A 74 6.98 11.31 -13.85
CA GLU A 74 8.30 11.75 -13.39
C GLU A 74 8.39 11.66 -11.86
N GLY A 75 9.57 11.32 -11.37
CA GLY A 75 9.85 11.14 -9.95
C GLY A 75 10.29 9.73 -9.59
N ILE A 76 10.48 9.50 -8.30
CA ILE A 76 10.90 8.22 -7.76
C ILE A 76 9.72 7.61 -7.00
N TYR A 77 9.33 6.41 -7.39
CA TYR A 77 8.34 5.62 -6.66
C TYR A 77 8.98 5.02 -5.42
N VAL A 78 8.41 5.29 -4.27
CA VAL A 78 8.86 4.80 -2.98
C VAL A 78 7.71 4.08 -2.28
N PRO A 79 7.97 3.19 -1.30
CA PRO A 79 6.94 2.73 -0.39
C PRO A 79 6.27 3.91 0.31
N GLY A 80 4.99 3.77 0.63
CA GLY A 80 4.29 4.77 1.42
C GLY A 80 5.02 5.02 2.74
N PHE A 81 5.06 6.27 3.19
CA PHE A 81 5.70 6.63 4.45
C PHE A 81 4.92 6.07 5.64
N ILE A 82 5.67 5.70 6.67
CA ILE A 82 5.14 5.23 7.94
C ILE A 82 5.48 6.29 8.98
N ASP A 83 4.44 6.91 9.56
CA ASP A 83 4.61 7.70 10.77
C ASP A 83 4.72 6.73 11.95
N SER A 84 5.86 6.68 12.58
CA SER A 84 6.16 5.70 13.62
C SER A 84 5.61 6.07 15.00
N HIS A 85 5.09 7.29 15.17
CA HIS A 85 4.48 7.74 16.43
C HIS A 85 3.69 9.02 16.24
N VAL A 86 2.37 8.97 16.43
CA VAL A 86 1.49 10.12 16.31
C VAL A 86 0.32 10.06 17.29
N HIS A 87 -0.09 11.23 17.78
CA HIS A 87 -1.32 11.42 18.55
C HIS A 87 -2.32 12.15 17.65
N ILE A 88 -3.24 11.41 17.03
CA ILE A 88 -4.22 11.98 16.11
C ILE A 88 -5.10 13.00 16.81
N GLU A 89 -5.51 12.71 18.06
CA GLU A 89 -6.32 13.59 18.88
C GLU A 89 -5.70 14.98 19.11
N SER A 90 -4.37 15.06 19.20
CA SER A 90 -3.64 16.35 19.31
C SER A 90 -3.77 17.22 18.06
N SER A 91 -4.12 16.64 16.92
CA SER A 91 -4.38 17.37 15.68
C SER A 91 -5.81 17.96 15.61
N PHE A 92 -6.66 17.68 16.58
CA PHE A 92 -8.09 18.01 16.59
C PHE A 92 -8.87 17.40 15.40
N LEU A 93 -8.38 16.34 14.82
CA LEU A 93 -8.99 15.62 13.70
C LEU A 93 -9.51 14.25 14.15
N SER A 94 -10.54 13.77 13.47
CA SER A 94 -10.89 12.36 13.52
C SER A 94 -9.84 11.53 12.74
N PRO A 95 -9.75 10.20 12.95
CA PRO A 95 -8.87 9.34 12.15
C PRO A 95 -9.07 9.49 10.63
N ALA A 96 -10.32 9.62 10.18
CA ALA A 96 -10.63 9.86 8.77
C ALA A 96 -10.10 11.23 8.30
N GLY A 97 -10.34 12.31 9.05
CA GLY A 97 -9.83 13.64 8.71
C GLY A 97 -8.30 13.70 8.71
N PHE A 98 -7.65 13.00 9.65
CA PHE A 98 -6.21 12.87 9.67
C PHE A 98 -5.70 12.12 8.42
N SER A 99 -6.34 11.00 8.07
CA SER A 99 -6.03 10.24 6.87
C SER A 99 -6.13 11.10 5.60
N ASP A 100 -7.22 11.84 5.43
CA ASP A 100 -7.43 12.72 4.28
C ASP A 100 -6.34 13.81 4.17
N LEU A 101 -5.83 14.26 5.33
CA LEU A 101 -4.77 15.26 5.38
C LEU A 101 -3.40 14.70 4.99
N VAL A 102 -3.01 13.51 5.47
CA VAL A 102 -1.63 13.01 5.33
C VAL A 102 -1.40 12.15 4.09
N LEU A 103 -2.43 11.46 3.60
CA LEU A 103 -2.32 10.60 2.40
C LEU A 103 -1.80 11.33 1.15
N PRO A 104 -2.23 12.57 0.84
CA PRO A 104 -1.71 13.30 -0.32
C PRO A 104 -0.22 13.61 -0.25
N PHE A 105 0.36 13.56 0.95
CA PHE A 105 1.80 13.79 1.19
C PHE A 105 2.60 12.48 1.31
N GLY A 106 1.93 11.34 1.13
CA GLY A 106 2.59 10.03 1.01
C GLY A 106 2.63 9.20 2.29
N THR A 107 2.09 9.66 3.42
CA THR A 107 1.96 8.85 4.63
C THR A 107 0.79 7.89 4.48
N THR A 108 1.07 6.58 4.45
CA THR A 108 0.09 5.52 4.23
C THR A 108 -0.18 4.67 5.46
N THR A 109 0.65 4.84 6.48
CA THR A 109 0.56 4.09 7.74
C THR A 109 0.93 5.01 8.89
N ALA A 110 0.21 4.92 9.98
CA ALA A 110 0.53 5.63 11.23
C ALA A 110 0.47 4.66 12.42
N VAL A 111 1.46 4.75 13.29
CA VAL A 111 1.45 4.09 14.60
C VAL A 111 0.89 5.08 15.60
N VAL A 112 -0.37 4.88 15.96
CA VAL A 112 -1.12 5.82 16.79
C VAL A 112 -1.00 5.44 18.25
N ASP A 113 -0.72 6.43 19.11
CA ASP A 113 -0.79 6.32 20.56
C ASP A 113 -1.97 7.17 21.09
N PRO A 114 -3.17 6.61 21.24
CA PRO A 114 -4.39 7.34 21.55
C PRO A 114 -4.60 7.52 23.07
N HIS A 115 -3.55 7.80 23.84
CA HIS A 115 -3.64 7.89 25.30
C HIS A 115 -4.42 9.14 25.78
N GLU A 116 -4.43 10.22 25.01
CA GLU A 116 -5.17 11.43 25.37
C GLU A 116 -6.67 11.15 25.38
N ILE A 117 -7.21 10.58 24.32
CA ILE A 117 -8.63 10.24 24.23
C ILE A 117 -8.99 9.11 25.19
N ALA A 118 -8.06 8.18 25.44
CA ALA A 118 -8.26 7.12 26.44
C ALA A 118 -8.44 7.69 27.86
N ASN A 119 -7.68 8.71 28.23
CA ASN A 119 -7.80 9.39 29.51
C ASN A 119 -9.13 10.13 29.67
N VAL A 120 -9.71 10.64 28.59
CA VAL A 120 -10.96 11.41 28.62
C VAL A 120 -12.19 10.52 28.51
N ALA A 121 -12.17 9.51 27.65
CA ALA A 121 -13.33 8.72 27.26
C ALA A 121 -13.15 7.20 27.43
N GLY A 122 -12.03 6.75 28.00
CA GLY A 122 -11.77 5.34 28.27
C GLY A 122 -11.83 4.48 27.01
N GLN A 123 -12.40 3.27 27.14
CA GLN A 123 -12.51 2.31 26.02
C GLN A 123 -13.30 2.87 24.84
N THR A 124 -14.35 3.64 25.09
CA THR A 124 -15.14 4.26 24.00
C THR A 124 -14.30 5.21 23.16
N GLY A 125 -13.37 5.94 23.77
CA GLY A 125 -12.42 6.80 23.04
C GLY A 125 -11.47 5.99 22.16
N LEU A 126 -10.94 4.87 22.67
CA LEU A 126 -10.09 3.96 21.90
C LEU A 126 -10.85 3.36 20.71
N ASP A 127 -12.09 2.92 20.91
CA ASP A 127 -12.92 2.33 19.86
C ASP A 127 -13.22 3.34 18.73
N CYS A 128 -13.24 4.65 19.04
CA CYS A 128 -13.41 5.70 18.05
C CYS A 128 -12.14 5.97 17.20
N MET A 129 -10.97 5.52 17.68
CA MET A 129 -9.69 5.72 16.98
C MET A 129 -9.31 4.55 16.08
N LEU A 130 -10.05 3.44 16.16
CA LEU A 130 -9.86 2.22 15.37
C LEU A 130 -10.86 2.13 14.21
#